data_4923ec4a13c580f74f6379497fbe30bb
#
_entry.id   4923ec4a13c580f74f6379497fbe30bb
#
_cell.length_a   1.000
_cell.length_b   1.000
_cell.length_c   1.000
_cell.angle_alpha   90.00
_cell.angle_beta   90.00
_cell.angle_gamma   90.00
#
_symmetry.space_group_name_H-M   'P 1'
#
loop_
_entity.id
_entity.type
_entity.pdbx_description
1 polymer ?
#
loop_
_entity_poly.entity_id
_entity_poly.type
_entity_poly.pdbx_seq_one_letter_code
_entity_poly.pdbx_strand_id
1 'polypeptide(L)'
;LKTIFSSKDLDSDIFNLGADLSGGEKQRLAFARLWFENPELVILDEATSAMDNLTEEIVMKSVMQKMKDKTVIAIAHRLNSIAGFDRIILFREGKIVGQGTFEELLHTDSYFKELYNANVQ
;
A
#
# COMPACT_ATOMS: atom_id res chain seq x y z
N LEU A 1 9.09 9.49 10.01
CA LEU A 1 9.42 8.40 10.94
C LEU A 1 8.63 8.49 12.25
N LYS A 2 8.54 9.66 12.91
CA LYS A 2 7.75 9.83 14.16
C LYS A 2 6.28 9.40 14.03
N THR A 3 5.67 9.58 12.87
CA THR A 3 4.26 9.21 12.64
C THR A 3 4.06 7.70 12.49
N ILE A 4 5.12 6.95 12.19
CA ILE A 4 5.08 5.50 11.99
C ILE A 4 5.20 4.75 13.32
N PHE A 5 5.86 5.34 14.33
CA PHE A 5 6.13 4.75 15.64
C PHE A 5 5.47 5.56 16.76
N SER A 6 4.15 5.60 16.80
CA SER A 6 3.44 6.40 17.82
C SER A 6 3.34 5.77 19.20
N SER A 7 3.60 4.46 19.32
CA SER A 7 3.36 3.70 20.56
C SER A 7 4.59 3.07 21.20
N LYS A 8 5.72 2.99 20.49
CA LYS A 8 6.99 2.47 21.05
C LYS A 8 8.13 3.42 20.78
N ASP A 9 9.02 3.57 21.76
CA ASP A 9 10.27 4.31 21.61
C ASP A 9 11.17 3.60 20.57
N LEU A 10 11.94 4.36 19.79
CA LEU A 10 12.90 3.82 18.83
C LEU A 10 13.99 2.97 19.50
N ASP A 11 14.25 3.22 20.77
CA ASP A 11 15.23 2.48 21.59
C ASP A 11 14.64 1.27 22.32
N SER A 12 13.34 0.97 22.09
CA SER A 12 12.70 -0.20 22.70
C SER A 12 13.21 -1.49 22.06
N ASP A 13 13.55 -2.46 22.89
CA ASP A 13 13.93 -3.80 22.43
C ASP A 13 12.74 -4.52 21.77
N ILE A 14 13.01 -5.17 20.65
CA ILE A 14 12.05 -6.04 19.97
C ILE A 14 12.41 -7.48 20.32
N PHE A 15 11.56 -8.10 21.15
CA PHE A 15 11.76 -9.46 21.62
C PHE A 15 11.13 -10.51 20.70
N ASN A 16 11.61 -11.73 20.78
CA ASN A 16 11.03 -12.89 20.09
C ASN A 16 10.76 -12.69 18.60
N LEU A 17 11.72 -12.11 17.85
CA LEU A 17 11.58 -11.85 16.42
C LEU A 17 10.34 -10.99 16.08
N GLY A 18 9.98 -10.07 16.96
CA GLY A 18 8.81 -9.19 16.81
C GLY A 18 7.48 -9.84 17.18
N ALA A 19 7.48 -10.93 17.95
CA ALA A 19 6.23 -11.56 18.45
C ALA A 19 5.42 -10.62 19.36
N ASP A 20 6.08 -9.65 19.97
CA ASP A 20 5.52 -8.59 20.80
C ASP A 20 4.90 -7.41 20.00
N LEU A 21 5.05 -7.41 18.66
CA LEU A 21 4.49 -6.40 17.79
C LEU A 21 3.13 -6.85 17.23
N SER A 22 2.18 -5.92 17.19
CA SER A 22 0.92 -6.09 16.46
C SER A 22 1.17 -6.21 14.94
N GLY A 23 0.21 -6.74 14.19
CA GLY A 23 0.30 -6.84 12.73
C GLY A 23 0.56 -5.48 12.07
N GLY A 24 -0.13 -4.43 12.52
CA GLY A 24 0.06 -3.08 12.01
C GLY A 24 1.45 -2.50 12.34
N GLU A 25 1.99 -2.77 13.53
CA GLU A 25 3.35 -2.36 13.90
C GLU A 25 4.41 -3.05 13.05
N LYS A 26 4.25 -4.35 12.79
CA LYS A 26 5.12 -5.11 11.87
C LYS A 26 5.11 -4.53 10.47
N GLN A 27 3.93 -4.22 9.94
CA GLN A 27 3.79 -3.60 8.61
C GLN A 27 4.45 -2.21 8.57
N ARG A 28 4.20 -1.35 9.57
CA ARG A 28 4.86 -0.05 9.64
C ARG A 28 6.38 -0.15 9.73
N LEU A 29 6.90 -1.12 10.49
CA LEU A 29 8.34 -1.37 10.57
C LEU A 29 8.92 -1.81 9.22
N ALA A 30 8.22 -2.67 8.48
CA ALA A 30 8.61 -3.08 7.14
C ALA A 30 8.68 -1.88 6.18
N PHE A 31 7.70 -0.97 6.23
CA PHE A 31 7.76 0.27 5.46
C PHE A 31 8.92 1.19 5.86
N ALA A 32 9.21 1.30 7.16
CA ALA A 32 10.35 2.10 7.62
C ALA A 32 11.69 1.62 7.03
N ARG A 33 11.85 0.32 6.78
CA ARG A 33 13.05 -0.24 6.14
C ARG A 33 13.29 0.32 4.74
N LEU A 34 12.23 0.60 3.97
CA LEU A 34 12.35 1.19 2.63
C LEU A 34 13.11 2.54 2.62
N TRP A 35 13.01 3.31 3.74
CA TRP A 35 13.74 4.57 3.87
C TRP A 35 15.25 4.39 3.97
N PHE A 36 15.70 3.28 4.53
CA PHE A 36 17.12 2.97 4.70
C PHE A 36 17.69 2.19 3.51
N GLU A 37 16.93 1.23 2.98
CA GLU A 37 17.39 0.36 1.90
C GLU A 37 17.38 1.03 0.52
N ASN A 38 16.48 2.01 0.32
CA ASN A 38 16.33 2.78 -0.93
C ASN A 38 16.38 1.92 -2.22
N PRO A 39 15.55 0.88 -2.35
CA PRO A 39 15.59 -0.06 -3.47
C PRO A 39 15.11 0.59 -4.78
N GLU A 40 15.52 0.03 -5.94
CA GLU A 40 15.04 0.45 -7.26
C GLU A 40 13.64 -0.10 -7.59
N LEU A 41 13.29 -1.25 -7.04
CA LEU A 41 12.00 -1.93 -7.20
C LEU A 41 11.42 -2.27 -5.83
N VAL A 42 10.18 -1.88 -5.61
CA VAL A 42 9.39 -2.23 -4.41
C VAL A 42 8.18 -3.04 -4.82
N ILE A 43 7.96 -4.16 -4.15
CA ILE A 43 6.74 -4.96 -4.32
C ILE A 43 5.98 -4.94 -3.00
N LEU A 44 4.75 -4.46 -3.04
CA LEU A 44 3.82 -4.36 -1.92
C LEU A 44 2.69 -5.37 -2.13
N ASP A 45 2.77 -6.50 -1.46
CA ASP A 45 1.73 -7.53 -1.49
C ASP A 45 0.95 -7.48 -0.18
N GLU A 46 -0.29 -6.98 -0.24
CA GLU A 46 -1.17 -6.77 0.93
C GLU A 46 -0.47 -6.07 2.10
N ALA A 47 0.50 -5.22 1.81
CA ALA A 47 1.41 -4.65 2.80
C ALA A 47 0.75 -3.73 3.82
N THR A 48 -0.51 -3.33 3.58
CA THR A 48 -1.31 -2.43 4.44
C THR A 48 -2.55 -3.11 5.05
N SER A 49 -2.70 -4.43 4.88
CA SER A 49 -3.91 -5.18 5.27
C SER A 49 -4.27 -5.09 6.77
N ALA A 50 -3.28 -4.92 7.64
CA ALA A 50 -3.47 -4.77 9.09
C ALA A 50 -3.55 -3.30 9.55
N MET A 51 -3.64 -2.34 8.63
CA MET A 51 -3.78 -0.91 8.93
C MET A 51 -5.23 -0.47 8.76
N ASP A 52 -5.66 0.52 9.58
CA ASP A 52 -6.88 1.26 9.33
C ASP A 52 -6.74 2.16 8.07
N ASN A 53 -7.87 2.60 7.52
CA ASN A 53 -7.90 3.35 6.26
C ASN A 53 -7.06 4.63 6.29
N LEU A 54 -7.10 5.37 7.40
CA LEU A 54 -6.36 6.62 7.54
C LEU A 54 -4.85 6.38 7.61
N THR A 55 -4.43 5.40 8.39
CA THR A 55 -3.01 5.02 8.51
C THR A 55 -2.48 4.50 7.18
N GLU A 56 -3.25 3.67 6.46
CA GLU A 56 -2.90 3.19 5.12
C GLU A 56 -2.66 4.34 4.15
N GLU A 57 -3.59 5.30 4.08
CA GLU A 57 -3.47 6.44 3.17
C GLU A 57 -2.20 7.26 3.45
N ILE A 58 -1.92 7.54 4.72
CA ILE A 58 -0.72 8.28 5.14
C ILE A 58 0.55 7.52 4.75
N VAL A 59 0.61 6.22 5.02
CA VAL A 59 1.77 5.37 4.73
C VAL A 59 1.98 5.27 3.23
N MET A 60 0.94 4.96 2.45
CA MET A 60 1.03 4.84 0.99
C MET A 60 1.46 6.15 0.34
N LYS A 61 0.90 7.28 0.74
CA LYS A 61 1.32 8.60 0.25
C LYS A 61 2.79 8.88 0.54
N SER A 62 3.26 8.53 1.73
CA SER A 62 4.67 8.68 2.12
C SER A 62 5.58 7.77 1.30
N VAL A 63 5.19 6.51 1.06
CA VAL A 63 5.93 5.55 0.22
C VAL A 63 6.00 6.05 -1.21
N MET A 64 4.88 6.45 -1.81
CA MET A 64 4.84 6.95 -3.19
C MET A 64 5.72 8.20 -3.35
N GLN A 65 5.70 9.11 -2.38
CA GLN A 65 6.57 10.29 -2.41
C GLN A 65 8.07 9.91 -2.33
N LYS A 66 8.41 8.95 -1.45
CA LYS A 66 9.80 8.48 -1.31
C LYS A 66 10.28 7.74 -2.56
N MET A 67 9.39 6.98 -3.20
CA MET A 67 9.68 6.09 -4.33
C MET A 67 9.33 6.71 -5.69
N LYS A 68 9.14 8.04 -5.78
CA LYS A 68 8.70 8.73 -7.02
C LYS A 68 9.57 8.45 -8.25
N ASP A 69 10.87 8.19 -8.04
CA ASP A 69 11.85 7.90 -9.10
C ASP A 69 12.18 6.40 -9.19
N LYS A 70 11.37 5.54 -8.56
CA LYS A 70 11.55 4.10 -8.46
C LYS A 70 10.35 3.37 -9.05
N THR A 71 10.48 2.06 -9.23
CA THR A 71 9.36 1.20 -9.63
C THR A 71 8.66 0.64 -8.41
N VAL A 72 7.34 0.87 -8.30
CA VAL A 72 6.50 0.31 -7.25
C VAL A 72 5.42 -0.55 -7.88
N ILE A 73 5.35 -1.81 -7.47
CA ILE A 73 4.26 -2.73 -7.82
C ILE A 73 3.47 -2.99 -6.55
N ALA A 74 2.17 -2.73 -6.55
CA ALA A 74 1.32 -2.97 -5.42
C ALA A 74 0.14 -3.88 -5.78
N ILE A 75 -0.13 -4.86 -4.93
CA ILE A 75 -1.36 -5.64 -4.94
C ILE A 75 -2.23 -5.05 -3.85
N ALA A 76 -3.35 -4.47 -4.23
CA ALA A 76 -4.23 -3.74 -3.34
C ALA A 76 -5.67 -4.24 -3.44
N HIS A 77 -6.33 -4.32 -2.28
CA HIS A 77 -7.76 -4.60 -2.17
C HIS A 77 -8.58 -3.31 -2.00
N ARG A 78 -7.93 -2.21 -1.61
CA ARG A 78 -8.59 -0.91 -1.40
C ARG A 78 -8.26 0.02 -2.54
N LEU A 79 -9.27 0.35 -3.34
CA LEU A 79 -9.06 1.13 -4.57
C LEU A 79 -8.63 2.58 -4.31
N ASN A 80 -8.98 3.15 -3.15
CA ASN A 80 -8.54 4.50 -2.80
C ASN A 80 -7.01 4.61 -2.64
N SER A 81 -6.35 3.53 -2.20
CA SER A 81 -4.90 3.52 -2.00
C SER A 81 -4.10 3.49 -3.30
N ILE A 82 -4.73 3.14 -4.42
CA ILE A 82 -4.07 3.03 -5.74
C ILE A 82 -4.40 4.19 -6.70
N ALA A 83 -5.20 5.16 -6.28
CA ALA A 83 -5.59 6.28 -7.13
C ALA A 83 -4.41 7.11 -7.66
N GLY A 84 -3.28 7.12 -6.93
CA GLY A 84 -2.06 7.84 -7.31
C GLY A 84 -1.05 7.04 -8.13
N PHE A 85 -1.36 5.79 -8.53
CA PHE A 85 -0.46 4.99 -9.35
C PHE A 85 -0.57 5.37 -10.83
N ASP A 86 0.57 5.32 -11.53
CA ASP A 86 0.65 5.66 -12.95
C ASP A 86 -0.14 4.68 -13.84
N ARG A 87 -0.25 3.43 -13.40
CA ARG A 87 -0.94 2.37 -14.14
C ARG A 87 -1.56 1.35 -13.21
N ILE A 88 -2.79 0.98 -13.51
CA ILE A 88 -3.54 -0.09 -12.84
C ILE A 88 -3.76 -1.22 -13.83
N ILE A 89 -3.61 -2.45 -13.39
CA ILE A 89 -3.89 -3.66 -14.15
C ILE A 89 -4.96 -4.45 -13.40
N LEU A 90 -6.08 -4.72 -14.08
CA LEU A 90 -7.20 -5.47 -13.54
C LEU A 90 -7.08 -6.95 -13.89
N PHE A 91 -7.12 -7.78 -12.87
CA PHE A 91 -7.17 -9.23 -13.02
C PHE A 91 -8.55 -9.76 -12.66
N ARG A 92 -9.04 -10.68 -13.48
CA ARG A 92 -10.23 -11.47 -13.21
C ARG A 92 -10.01 -12.90 -13.70
N GLU A 93 -10.24 -13.88 -12.82
CA GLU A 93 -10.06 -15.31 -13.15
C GLU A 93 -8.71 -15.64 -13.81
N GLY A 94 -7.62 -15.04 -13.28
CA GLY A 94 -6.25 -15.24 -13.78
C GLY A 94 -5.92 -14.55 -15.12
N LYS A 95 -6.81 -13.70 -15.62
CA LYS A 95 -6.61 -12.96 -16.89
C LYS A 95 -6.63 -11.46 -16.66
N ILE A 96 -5.84 -10.73 -17.44
CA ILE A 96 -5.93 -9.27 -17.50
C ILE A 96 -7.20 -8.92 -18.28
N VAL A 97 -8.11 -8.19 -17.62
CA VAL A 97 -9.38 -7.74 -18.19
C VAL A 97 -9.43 -6.23 -18.47
N GLY A 98 -8.52 -5.46 -17.86
CA GLY A 98 -8.42 -4.02 -18.09
C GLY A 98 -7.07 -3.48 -17.64
N GLN A 99 -6.68 -2.33 -18.18
CA GLN A 99 -5.48 -1.60 -17.76
C GLN A 99 -5.59 -0.13 -18.13
N GLY A 100 -5.07 0.74 -17.31
CA GLY A 100 -5.08 2.19 -17.51
C GLY A 100 -4.76 2.96 -16.24
N THR A 101 -4.94 4.27 -16.27
CA THR A 101 -4.93 5.10 -15.08
C THR A 101 -6.23 4.89 -14.30
N PHE A 102 -6.27 5.35 -13.05
CA PHE A 102 -7.46 5.28 -12.21
C PHE A 102 -8.66 5.97 -12.88
N GLU A 103 -8.46 7.16 -13.40
CA GLU A 103 -9.51 7.95 -14.06
C GLU A 103 -10.01 7.29 -15.35
N GLU A 104 -9.11 6.76 -16.18
CA GLU A 104 -9.48 6.06 -17.41
C GLU A 104 -10.36 4.84 -17.08
N LEU A 105 -9.94 4.01 -16.15
CA LEU A 105 -10.69 2.81 -15.75
C LEU A 105 -12.05 3.18 -15.11
N LEU A 106 -12.08 4.21 -14.29
CA LEU A 106 -13.32 4.67 -13.68
C LEU A 106 -14.34 5.17 -14.73
N HIS A 107 -13.87 5.68 -15.87
CA HIS A 107 -14.76 6.14 -16.93
C HIS A 107 -15.14 5.05 -17.95
N THR A 108 -14.24 4.14 -18.27
CA THR A 108 -14.39 3.21 -19.39
C THR A 108 -14.67 1.77 -18.98
N ASP A 109 -14.27 1.34 -17.76
CA ASP A 109 -14.37 -0.05 -17.35
C ASP A 109 -15.50 -0.27 -16.33
N SER A 110 -16.51 -1.07 -16.72
CA SER A 110 -17.68 -1.34 -15.87
C SER A 110 -17.33 -2.18 -14.64
N TYR A 111 -16.39 -3.13 -14.78
CA TYR A 111 -15.95 -3.97 -13.68
C TYR A 111 -15.16 -3.17 -12.63
N PHE A 112 -14.29 -2.26 -13.08
CA PHE A 112 -13.60 -1.35 -12.16
C PHE A 112 -14.57 -0.43 -11.41
N LYS A 113 -15.60 0.08 -12.08
CA LYS A 113 -16.68 0.87 -11.45
C LYS A 113 -17.41 0.08 -10.37
N GLU A 114 -17.76 -1.18 -10.65
CA GLU A 114 -18.42 -2.05 -9.67
C GLU A 114 -17.54 -2.26 -8.44
N LEU A 115 -16.24 -2.56 -8.65
CA LEU A 115 -15.29 -2.71 -7.57
C LEU A 115 -15.14 -1.42 -6.74
N TYR A 116 -15.07 -0.27 -7.41
CA TYR A 116 -14.96 1.04 -6.74
C TYR A 116 -16.19 1.32 -5.87
N ASN A 117 -17.37 1.16 -6.42
CA ASN A 117 -18.62 1.40 -5.69
C ASN A 117 -18.80 0.44 -4.50
N ALA A 118 -18.36 -0.79 -4.61
CA ALA A 118 -18.37 -1.75 -3.51
C ALA A 118 -17.38 -1.40 -2.38
N ASN A 119 -16.30 -0.67 -2.68
CA ASN A 119 -15.29 -0.26 -1.70
C ASN A 119 -15.59 1.09 -1.02
N VAL A 120 -16.51 1.88 -1.53
CA VAL A 120 -16.88 3.20 -0.98
C VAL A 120 -18.00 3.09 0.07
N GLN A 121 -18.61 1.93 0.23
CA GLN A 121 -19.59 1.64 1.28
C GLN A 121 -18.90 1.16 2.55
#